data_752bfa6c9e70ad35f4e295d77c72c3a8
#
_entry.id   752bfa6c9e70ad35f4e295d77c72c3a8
#
_cell.length_a   1.000
_cell.length_b   1.000
_cell.length_c   1.000
_cell.angle_alpha   90.00
_cell.angle_beta   90.00
_cell.angle_gamma   90.00
#
_symmetry.space_group_name_H-M   'P 1'
#
loop_
_entity.id
_entity.type
_entity.pdbx_description
1 polymer ?
#
loop_
_entity_poly.entity_id
_entity_poly.type
_entity_poly.pdbx_seq_one_letter_code
_entity_poly.pdbx_strand_id
1 'polypeptide(L)'
;VDMHCDETDDPSSRYVETLAFEAQRLKLHGRVTGSHLTSMHSMDNYYVSKLIPLIAEAGVHAVANPLVNITLQGRHDTYPKRRGMTRVPELIAAGVNVAFGHDCVMDPWYGMGSADMLEVAHMGLHVAQMTSQKGIRQCFDAVTTNAAKVMHLQGYGLEVGCDASFVLLQARDAVEAI
;
A
#
# COMPACT_ATOMS: atom_id res chain seq x y z
N VAL A 1 -7.73 10.67 8.47
CA VAL A 1 -8.63 9.50 8.61
C VAL A 1 -7.93 8.31 7.98
N ASP A 2 -7.85 7.21 8.71
CA ASP A 2 -7.36 5.93 8.20
C ASP A 2 -8.47 4.90 8.38
N MET A 3 -8.79 4.18 7.31
CA MET A 3 -9.86 3.18 7.30
C MET A 3 -9.34 1.87 6.73
N HIS A 4 -9.39 0.81 7.54
CA HIS A 4 -9.26 -0.56 7.05
C HIS A 4 -10.55 -0.91 6.30
N CYS A 5 -10.47 -1.08 5.00
CA CYS A 5 -11.63 -1.39 4.18
C CYS A 5 -11.29 -2.32 3.01
N ASP A 6 -12.32 -3.01 2.55
CA ASP A 6 -12.20 -3.92 1.41
C ASP A 6 -11.15 -5.03 1.61
N GLU A 7 -10.92 -5.44 2.86
CA GLU A 7 -10.01 -6.52 3.23
C GLU A 7 -10.68 -7.89 3.04
N THR A 8 -10.96 -8.22 1.80
CA THR A 8 -11.66 -9.44 1.41
C THR A 8 -11.32 -9.84 -0.02
N ASP A 9 -11.60 -11.09 -0.36
CA ASP A 9 -11.54 -11.60 -1.74
C ASP A 9 -12.78 -11.28 -2.58
N ASP A 10 -13.85 -10.77 -1.94
CA ASP A 10 -15.12 -10.48 -2.61
C ASP A 10 -15.02 -9.17 -3.43
N PRO A 11 -15.13 -9.24 -4.78
CA PRO A 11 -15.10 -8.04 -5.62
C PRO A 11 -16.31 -7.11 -5.43
N SER A 12 -17.34 -7.55 -4.70
CA SER A 12 -18.49 -6.72 -4.37
C SER A 12 -18.23 -5.79 -3.17
N SER A 13 -17.16 -6.03 -2.41
CA SER A 13 -16.69 -5.10 -1.38
C SER A 13 -16.02 -3.90 -2.06
N ARG A 14 -16.69 -2.75 -2.02
CA ARG A 14 -16.34 -1.52 -2.79
C ARG A 14 -16.40 -0.27 -1.94
N TYR A 15 -16.10 -0.40 -0.66
CA TYR A 15 -16.18 0.73 0.29
C TYR A 15 -15.16 1.83 0.00
N VAL A 16 -14.06 1.50 -0.69
CA VAL A 16 -13.10 2.50 -1.18
C VAL A 16 -13.74 3.52 -2.13
N GLU A 17 -14.77 3.14 -2.89
CA GLU A 17 -15.54 4.06 -3.73
C GLU A 17 -16.32 5.06 -2.86
N THR A 18 -16.96 4.58 -1.81
CA THR A 18 -17.63 5.45 -0.81
C THR A 18 -16.62 6.34 -0.10
N LEU A 19 -15.46 5.78 0.27
CA LEU A 19 -14.38 6.53 0.91
C LEU A 19 -13.90 7.68 0.03
N ALA A 20 -13.69 7.44 -1.26
CA ALA A 20 -13.28 8.45 -2.22
C ALA A 20 -14.36 9.53 -2.41
N PHE A 21 -15.62 9.13 -2.52
CA PHE A 21 -16.76 10.07 -2.62
C PHE A 21 -16.83 10.97 -1.38
N GLU A 22 -16.76 10.40 -0.18
CA GLU A 22 -16.81 11.16 1.07
C GLU A 22 -15.60 12.08 1.26
N ALA A 23 -14.39 11.62 0.85
CA ALA A 23 -13.20 12.45 0.88
C ALA A 23 -13.35 13.72 0.01
N GLN A 24 -13.92 13.58 -1.18
CA GLN A 24 -14.22 14.73 -2.05
C GLN A 24 -15.31 15.62 -1.44
N ARG A 25 -16.43 15.03 -1.00
CA ARG A 25 -17.57 15.76 -0.42
C ARG A 25 -17.16 16.59 0.79
N LEU A 26 -16.29 16.03 1.64
CA LEU A 26 -15.79 16.67 2.87
C LEU A 26 -14.53 17.51 2.66
N LYS A 27 -14.03 17.60 1.42
CA LYS A 27 -12.78 18.33 1.07
C LYS A 27 -11.57 17.87 1.88
N LEU A 28 -11.42 16.55 2.01
CA LEU A 28 -10.35 15.91 2.77
C LEU A 28 -9.22 15.36 1.87
N HIS A 29 -8.98 15.95 0.70
CA HIS A 29 -7.92 15.57 -0.22
C HIS A 29 -6.57 15.43 0.50
N GLY A 30 -5.90 14.30 0.30
CA GLY A 30 -4.61 14.00 0.93
C GLY A 30 -4.67 13.74 2.44
N ARG A 31 -5.86 13.64 3.04
CA ARG A 31 -6.04 13.42 4.49
C ARG A 31 -6.84 12.16 4.82
N VAL A 32 -7.05 11.33 3.83
CA VAL A 32 -7.81 10.08 3.94
C VAL A 32 -6.99 8.94 3.36
N THR A 33 -6.94 7.84 4.07
CA THR A 33 -6.23 6.61 3.70
C THR A 33 -7.19 5.44 3.68
N GLY A 34 -7.17 4.66 2.61
CA GLY A 34 -7.76 3.33 2.55
C GLY A 34 -6.67 2.28 2.75
N SER A 35 -6.78 1.49 3.82
CA SER A 35 -5.86 0.41 4.12
C SER A 35 -6.39 -0.93 3.63
N HIS A 36 -5.51 -1.82 3.19
CA HIS A 36 -5.73 -3.10 2.52
C HIS A 36 -6.22 -2.99 1.08
N LEU A 37 -7.47 -2.62 0.84
CA LEU A 37 -8.11 -2.54 -0.48
C LEU A 37 -7.95 -3.84 -1.30
N THR A 38 -7.89 -4.99 -0.62
CA THR A 38 -7.57 -6.27 -1.25
C THR A 38 -8.63 -6.74 -2.23
N SER A 39 -9.90 -6.38 -2.03
CA SER A 39 -10.97 -6.74 -2.97
C SER A 39 -10.69 -6.32 -4.42
N MET A 40 -9.85 -5.27 -4.61
CA MET A 40 -9.44 -4.80 -5.93
C MET A 40 -8.71 -5.87 -6.75
N HIS A 41 -8.05 -6.86 -6.11
CA HIS A 41 -7.40 -7.96 -6.82
C HIS A 41 -8.39 -8.90 -7.54
N SER A 42 -9.64 -8.89 -7.07
CA SER A 42 -10.73 -9.73 -7.61
C SER A 42 -11.67 -8.97 -8.55
N MET A 43 -11.59 -7.64 -8.57
CA MET A 43 -12.44 -6.80 -9.42
C MET A 43 -12.07 -6.93 -10.89
N ASP A 44 -13.07 -6.81 -11.77
CA ASP A 44 -12.85 -6.77 -13.20
C ASP A 44 -12.09 -5.51 -13.65
N ASN A 45 -11.39 -5.61 -14.76
CA ASN A 45 -10.54 -4.53 -15.25
C ASN A 45 -11.33 -3.30 -15.69
N TYR A 46 -12.57 -3.47 -16.20
CA TYR A 46 -13.39 -2.34 -16.61
C TYR A 46 -13.79 -1.49 -15.40
N TYR A 47 -14.30 -2.13 -14.33
CA TYR A 47 -14.65 -1.42 -13.11
C TYR A 47 -13.44 -0.70 -12.50
N VAL A 48 -12.31 -1.39 -12.39
CA VAL A 48 -11.07 -0.81 -11.86
C VAL A 48 -10.58 0.39 -12.67
N SER A 49 -10.76 0.37 -14.01
CA SER A 49 -10.40 1.50 -14.87
C SER A 49 -11.21 2.78 -14.56
N LYS A 50 -12.34 2.66 -13.86
CA LYS A 50 -13.15 3.80 -13.39
C LYS A 50 -12.86 4.14 -11.93
N LEU A 51 -12.62 3.14 -11.12
CA LEU A 51 -12.37 3.30 -9.69
C LEU A 51 -11.03 3.99 -9.40
N ILE A 52 -9.94 3.58 -10.06
CA ILE A 52 -8.61 4.15 -9.81
C ILE A 52 -8.55 5.66 -10.06
N PRO A 53 -9.05 6.21 -11.19
CA PRO A 53 -9.15 7.65 -11.38
C PRO A 53 -9.94 8.37 -10.27
N LEU A 54 -11.03 7.78 -9.79
CA LEU A 54 -11.83 8.34 -8.69
C LEU A 54 -11.01 8.44 -7.40
N ILE A 55 -10.25 7.38 -7.05
CA ILE A 55 -9.35 7.37 -5.88
C ILE A 55 -8.29 8.46 -6.00
N ALA A 56 -7.67 8.58 -7.19
CA ALA A 56 -6.64 9.58 -7.48
C ALA A 56 -7.19 11.01 -7.38
N GLU A 57 -8.34 11.28 -7.99
CA GLU A 57 -9.01 12.58 -7.95
C GLU A 57 -9.43 12.98 -6.53
N ALA A 58 -9.88 12.02 -5.74
CA ALA A 58 -10.23 12.24 -4.35
C ALA A 58 -9.00 12.50 -3.46
N GLY A 59 -7.80 12.24 -3.94
CA GLY A 59 -6.56 12.36 -3.16
C GLY A 59 -6.51 11.38 -1.99
N VAL A 60 -7.16 10.23 -2.12
CA VAL A 60 -7.12 9.17 -1.11
C VAL A 60 -5.78 8.43 -1.24
N HIS A 61 -5.07 8.27 -0.13
CA HIS A 61 -3.90 7.42 -0.05
C HIS A 61 -4.30 5.94 0.03
N ALA A 62 -3.46 5.05 -0.47
CA ALA A 62 -3.63 3.62 -0.30
C ALA A 62 -2.48 3.04 0.55
N VAL A 63 -2.80 2.18 1.51
CA VAL A 63 -1.83 1.38 2.26
C VAL A 63 -2.05 -0.09 1.96
N ALA A 64 -1.10 -0.72 1.29
CA ALA A 64 -1.11 -2.17 1.09
C ALA A 64 -0.28 -2.86 2.19
N ASN A 65 -0.75 -4.00 2.66
CA ASN A 65 -0.13 -4.75 3.75
C ASN A 65 0.34 -6.14 3.24
N PRO A 66 1.46 -6.20 2.48
CA PRO A 66 1.82 -7.39 1.70
C PRO A 66 1.90 -8.68 2.53
N LEU A 67 2.53 -8.63 3.72
CA LEU A 67 2.77 -9.80 4.54
C LEU A 67 1.46 -10.42 5.05
N VAL A 68 0.57 -9.62 5.63
CA VAL A 68 -0.70 -10.11 6.17
C VAL A 68 -1.68 -10.45 5.05
N ASN A 69 -1.80 -9.60 4.04
CA ASN A 69 -2.80 -9.79 3.00
C ASN A 69 -2.57 -11.06 2.19
N ILE A 70 -1.33 -11.39 1.78
CA ILE A 70 -1.06 -12.65 1.06
C ILE A 70 -1.25 -13.90 1.92
N THR A 71 -1.20 -13.74 3.24
CA THR A 71 -1.45 -14.83 4.20
C THR A 71 -2.94 -15.07 4.40
N LEU A 72 -3.74 -14.01 4.43
CA LEU A 72 -5.18 -14.10 4.71
C LEU A 72 -6.02 -14.27 3.46
N GLN A 73 -5.67 -13.60 2.34
CA GLN A 73 -6.47 -13.62 1.12
C GLN A 73 -6.20 -14.87 0.25
N GLY A 74 -7.13 -15.18 -0.63
CA GLY A 74 -7.04 -16.30 -1.57
C GLY A 74 -7.09 -17.69 -0.91
N ARG A 75 -7.51 -17.80 0.35
CA ARG A 75 -7.55 -19.09 1.06
C ARG A 75 -8.60 -20.05 0.51
N HIS A 76 -9.69 -19.52 -0.05
CA HIS A 76 -10.73 -20.30 -0.69
C HIS A 76 -10.39 -20.71 -2.13
N ASP A 77 -9.33 -20.13 -2.71
CA ASP A 77 -8.88 -20.51 -4.05
C ASP A 77 -8.18 -21.88 -4.00
N THR A 78 -8.44 -22.69 -5.00
CA THR A 78 -7.67 -23.92 -5.27
C THR A 78 -6.46 -23.57 -6.13
N TYR A 79 -6.62 -23.55 -7.45
CA TYR A 79 -5.62 -23.10 -8.41
C TYR A 79 -6.32 -22.53 -9.65
N PRO A 80 -5.82 -21.40 -10.24
CA PRO A 80 -4.72 -20.58 -9.73
C PRO A 80 -5.12 -19.79 -8.47
N LYS A 81 -4.17 -19.62 -7.53
CA LYS A 81 -4.37 -18.78 -6.35
C LYS A 81 -4.14 -17.31 -6.66
N ARG A 82 -5.01 -16.44 -6.14
CA ARG A 82 -4.84 -14.99 -6.19
C ARG A 82 -3.69 -14.56 -5.28
N ARG A 83 -3.06 -13.43 -5.61
CA ARG A 83 -1.93 -12.90 -4.83
C ARG A 83 -2.32 -12.22 -3.53
N GLY A 84 -3.60 -11.87 -3.36
CA GLY A 84 -4.12 -11.33 -2.11
C GLY A 84 -3.78 -9.88 -1.82
N MET A 85 -3.28 -9.12 -2.78
CA MET A 85 -2.89 -7.72 -2.57
C MET A 85 -3.57 -6.80 -3.58
N THR A 86 -3.87 -5.56 -3.16
CA THR A 86 -4.42 -4.51 -4.03
C THR A 86 -3.56 -4.24 -5.26
N ARG A 87 -4.09 -3.50 -6.22
CA ARG A 87 -3.45 -3.21 -7.53
C ARG A 87 -2.40 -2.08 -7.43
N VAL A 88 -1.35 -2.31 -6.66
CA VAL A 88 -0.30 -1.33 -6.36
C VAL A 88 0.30 -0.67 -7.61
N PRO A 89 0.75 -1.40 -8.66
CA PRO A 89 1.33 -0.77 -9.85
C PRO A 89 0.37 0.18 -10.56
N GLU A 90 -0.91 -0.20 -10.65
CA GLU A 90 -1.94 0.59 -11.33
C GLU A 90 -2.29 1.87 -10.53
N LEU A 91 -2.37 1.75 -9.22
CA LEU A 91 -2.59 2.90 -8.31
C LEU A 91 -1.44 3.91 -8.41
N ILE A 92 -0.18 3.43 -8.35
CA ILE A 92 1.01 4.29 -8.50
C ILE A 92 1.03 4.95 -9.88
N ALA A 93 0.71 4.21 -10.95
CA ALA A 93 0.68 4.75 -12.31
C ALA A 93 -0.37 5.86 -12.48
N ALA A 94 -1.45 5.81 -11.71
CA ALA A 94 -2.50 6.83 -11.69
C ALA A 94 -2.17 8.02 -10.74
N GLY A 95 -1.00 8.02 -10.09
CA GLY A 95 -0.58 9.09 -9.19
C GLY A 95 -1.12 8.99 -7.76
N VAL A 96 -1.75 7.86 -7.39
CA VAL A 96 -2.14 7.62 -6.00
C VAL A 96 -0.88 7.43 -5.14
N ASN A 97 -0.81 8.09 -3.99
CA ASN A 97 0.25 7.85 -3.02
C ASN A 97 0.01 6.48 -2.36
N VAL A 98 0.84 5.52 -2.69
CA VAL A 98 0.77 4.16 -2.13
C VAL A 98 1.89 3.97 -1.12
N ALA A 99 1.54 3.56 0.09
CA ALA A 99 2.47 3.13 1.12
C ALA A 99 2.28 1.63 1.42
N PHE A 100 3.28 1.04 2.04
CA PHE A 100 3.18 -0.31 2.59
C PHE A 100 3.17 -0.26 4.11
N GLY A 101 2.30 -1.10 4.71
CA GLY A 101 2.21 -1.34 6.13
C GLY A 101 2.61 -2.78 6.49
N HIS A 102 3.08 -2.98 7.71
CA HIS A 102 3.31 -4.32 8.23
C HIS A 102 1.98 -4.94 8.70
N ASP A 103 1.11 -4.08 9.25
CA ASP A 103 -0.17 -4.43 9.87
C ASP A 103 0.03 -5.34 11.10
N CYS A 104 -0.12 -6.64 10.94
CA CYS A 104 0.01 -7.63 11.98
C CYS A 104 1.47 -8.06 12.22
N VAL A 105 1.88 -8.15 13.48
CA VAL A 105 3.21 -8.64 13.91
C VAL A 105 3.04 -9.59 15.09
N MET A 106 3.36 -10.87 14.92
CA MET A 106 3.31 -11.88 15.97
C MET A 106 1.95 -11.93 16.71
N ASP A 107 0.86 -11.80 15.96
CA ASP A 107 -0.51 -11.75 16.47
C ASP A 107 -1.38 -12.90 15.94
N PRO A 108 -2.66 -13.01 16.35
CA PRO A 108 -3.53 -14.11 15.93
C PRO A 108 -3.80 -14.22 14.42
N TRP A 109 -3.69 -13.13 13.66
CA TRP A 109 -3.91 -13.13 12.21
C TRP A 109 -2.63 -13.39 11.43
N TYR A 110 -1.48 -12.99 11.96
CA TYR A 110 -0.18 -13.18 11.35
C TYR A 110 0.87 -13.49 12.42
N GLY A 111 1.14 -14.77 12.63
CA GLY A 111 2.05 -15.26 13.70
C GLY A 111 3.55 -15.11 13.39
N MET A 112 3.91 -14.24 12.44
CA MET A 112 5.28 -13.96 11.98
C MET A 112 5.52 -12.45 11.98
N GLY A 113 6.63 -12.05 11.37
CA GLY A 113 7.00 -10.64 11.19
C GLY A 113 7.88 -10.10 12.32
N SER A 114 8.65 -9.12 11.98
CA SER A 114 9.68 -8.53 12.85
C SER A 114 9.50 -7.02 13.05
N ALA A 115 8.45 -6.43 12.48
CA ALA A 115 8.26 -4.98 12.33
C ALA A 115 9.35 -4.31 11.45
N ASP A 116 10.11 -5.09 10.68
CA ASP A 116 11.07 -4.57 9.72
C ASP A 116 10.35 -4.15 8.42
N MET A 117 10.39 -2.86 8.13
CA MET A 117 9.71 -2.31 6.95
C MET A 117 10.45 -2.63 5.65
N LEU A 118 11.71 -3.03 5.68
CA LEU A 118 12.41 -3.53 4.49
C LEU A 118 11.93 -4.94 4.13
N GLU A 119 11.61 -5.79 5.12
CA GLU A 119 10.94 -7.08 4.89
C GLU A 119 9.59 -6.86 4.18
N VAL A 120 8.83 -5.87 4.61
CA VAL A 120 7.55 -5.50 3.99
C VAL A 120 7.75 -5.04 2.55
N ALA A 121 8.74 -4.18 2.29
CA ALA A 121 9.06 -3.71 0.95
C ALA A 121 9.51 -4.86 0.04
N HIS A 122 10.37 -5.77 0.55
CA HIS A 122 10.81 -6.98 -0.16
C HIS A 122 9.63 -7.87 -0.57
N MET A 123 8.73 -8.16 0.35
CA MET A 123 7.54 -8.93 0.03
C MET A 123 6.64 -8.19 -0.97
N GLY A 124 6.44 -6.89 -0.78
CA GLY A 124 5.62 -6.06 -1.65
C GLY A 124 6.08 -6.08 -3.10
N LEU A 125 7.40 -5.95 -3.35
CA LEU A 125 7.96 -5.97 -4.70
C LEU A 125 7.72 -7.31 -5.42
N HIS A 126 7.79 -8.43 -4.70
CA HIS A 126 7.56 -9.75 -5.27
C HIS A 126 6.07 -9.98 -5.57
N VAL A 127 5.20 -9.67 -4.62
CA VAL A 127 3.75 -9.86 -4.77
C VAL A 127 3.17 -8.96 -5.86
N ALA A 128 3.60 -7.69 -5.91
CA ALA A 128 3.18 -6.74 -6.94
C ALA A 128 3.94 -6.89 -8.27
N GLN A 129 4.94 -7.80 -8.36
CA GLN A 129 5.81 -7.98 -9.55
C GLN A 129 6.55 -6.70 -9.96
N MET A 130 7.00 -5.91 -8.99
CA MET A 130 7.70 -4.65 -9.20
C MET A 130 9.22 -4.82 -9.16
N THR A 131 9.75 -5.84 -9.84
CA THR A 131 11.15 -6.27 -9.80
C THR A 131 12.10 -5.49 -10.71
N SER A 132 11.63 -4.48 -11.43
CA SER A 132 12.50 -3.55 -12.15
C SER A 132 13.19 -2.59 -11.18
N GLN A 133 14.35 -2.02 -11.56
CA GLN A 133 15.02 -1.02 -10.71
C GLN A 133 14.10 0.14 -10.30
N LYS A 134 13.24 0.60 -11.19
CA LYS A 134 12.22 1.60 -10.89
C LYS A 134 11.20 1.07 -9.87
N GLY A 135 10.70 -0.15 -10.08
CA GLY A 135 9.73 -0.78 -9.19
C GLY A 135 10.27 -1.01 -7.78
N ILE A 136 11.52 -1.47 -7.67
CA ILE A 136 12.19 -1.67 -6.36
C ILE A 136 12.30 -0.32 -5.62
N ARG A 137 12.73 0.75 -6.29
CA ARG A 137 12.77 2.09 -5.68
C ARG A 137 11.38 2.57 -5.24
N GLN A 138 10.33 2.32 -6.04
CA GLN A 138 8.95 2.64 -5.63
C GLN A 138 8.51 1.85 -4.40
N CYS A 139 8.93 0.59 -4.25
CA CYS A 139 8.67 -0.19 -3.04
C CYS A 139 9.43 0.34 -1.82
N PHE A 140 10.67 0.83 -2.01
CA PHE A 140 11.41 1.52 -0.97
C PHE A 140 10.73 2.83 -0.56
N ASP A 141 10.28 3.62 -1.52
CA ASP A 141 9.52 4.85 -1.25
C ASP A 141 8.21 4.55 -0.51
N ALA A 142 7.57 3.40 -0.79
CA ALA A 142 6.33 2.99 -0.14
C ALA A 142 6.49 2.75 1.38
N VAL A 143 7.66 2.38 1.84
CA VAL A 143 7.96 2.20 3.29
C VAL A 143 8.70 3.39 3.91
N THR A 144 8.99 4.43 3.14
CA THR A 144 9.71 5.63 3.60
C THR A 144 8.92 6.91 3.29
N THR A 145 9.22 7.56 2.19
CA THR A 145 8.66 8.88 1.84
C THR A 145 7.15 8.86 1.64
N ASN A 146 6.60 7.80 1.05
CA ASN A 146 5.16 7.68 0.86
C ASN A 146 4.43 7.41 2.17
N ALA A 147 5.01 6.58 3.05
CA ALA A 147 4.50 6.33 4.40
C ALA A 147 4.51 7.62 5.23
N ALA A 148 5.58 8.42 5.15
CA ALA A 148 5.66 9.72 5.81
C ALA A 148 4.55 10.68 5.35
N LYS A 149 4.21 10.68 4.05
CA LYS A 149 3.08 11.46 3.51
C LYS A 149 1.74 10.99 4.07
N VAL A 150 1.51 9.68 4.15
CA VAL A 150 0.29 9.11 4.76
C VAL A 150 0.14 9.54 6.22
N MET A 151 1.23 9.54 6.97
CA MET A 151 1.26 9.93 8.38
C MET A 151 1.34 11.44 8.59
N HIS A 152 1.41 12.24 7.53
CA HIS A 152 1.57 13.69 7.59
C HIS A 152 2.77 14.15 8.43
N LEU A 153 3.87 13.41 8.39
CA LEU A 153 5.08 13.77 9.12
C LEU A 153 5.70 15.04 8.55
N GLN A 154 5.84 16.03 9.41
CA GLN A 154 6.56 17.26 9.08
C GLN A 154 8.06 17.06 9.34
N GLY A 155 8.91 17.70 8.55
CA GLY A 155 10.36 17.59 8.73
C GLY A 155 10.97 16.23 8.40
N TYR A 156 10.23 15.36 7.72
CA TYR A 156 10.76 14.06 7.26
C TYR A 156 11.60 14.23 5.99
N GLY A 157 12.85 13.77 6.04
CA GLY A 157 13.76 13.82 4.90
C GLY A 157 15.22 13.90 5.32
N LEU A 158 16.13 13.98 4.34
CA LEU A 158 17.57 14.11 4.55
C LEU A 158 18.08 15.53 4.19
N GLU A 159 17.18 16.49 4.04
CA GLU A 159 17.52 17.86 3.69
C GLU A 159 17.83 18.69 4.95
N VAL A 160 18.54 19.82 4.74
CA VAL A 160 18.83 20.76 5.83
C VAL A 160 17.52 21.34 6.38
N GLY A 161 17.30 21.18 7.67
CA GLY A 161 16.08 21.59 8.36
C GLY A 161 15.10 20.47 8.65
N CYS A 162 15.35 19.25 8.13
CA CYS A 162 14.61 18.07 8.53
C CYS A 162 15.09 17.51 9.88
N ASP A 163 14.21 16.74 10.52
CA ASP A 163 14.55 16.02 11.74
C ASP A 163 15.61 14.93 11.46
N ALA A 164 16.55 14.74 12.39
CA ALA A 164 17.60 13.72 12.27
C ALA A 164 17.06 12.29 12.59
N SER A 165 15.96 11.91 11.93
CA SER A 165 15.31 10.61 12.07
C SER A 165 15.66 9.75 10.85
N PHE A 166 16.77 9.03 10.92
CA PHE A 166 17.24 8.18 9.82
C PHE A 166 17.85 6.88 10.31
N VAL A 167 17.92 5.91 9.41
CA VAL A 167 18.61 4.64 9.61
C VAL A 167 19.81 4.58 8.65
N LEU A 168 20.96 4.17 9.15
CA LEU A 168 22.14 3.89 8.33
C LEU A 168 22.15 2.40 7.99
N LEU A 169 22.09 2.10 6.70
CA LEU A 169 22.11 0.73 6.18
C LEU A 169 23.47 0.41 5.55
N GLN A 170 23.87 -0.84 5.63
CA GLN A 170 25.06 -1.34 4.91
C GLN A 170 24.67 -1.71 3.47
N ALA A 171 24.24 -0.71 2.70
CA ALA A 171 23.80 -0.84 1.33
C ALA A 171 24.23 0.38 0.51
N ARG A 172 24.50 0.19 -0.77
CA ARG A 172 24.92 1.28 -1.68
C ARG A 172 23.77 2.15 -2.15
N ASP A 173 22.60 1.57 -2.25
CA ASP A 173 21.38 2.23 -2.69
C ASP A 173 20.13 1.48 -2.22
N ALA A 174 18.94 2.04 -2.54
CA ALA A 174 17.65 1.47 -2.18
C ALA A 174 17.41 0.06 -2.79
N VAL A 175 18.04 -0.26 -3.91
CA VAL A 175 17.87 -1.57 -4.58
C VAL A 175 18.65 -2.66 -3.83
N GLU A 176 19.81 -2.30 -3.27
CA GLU A 176 20.60 -3.22 -2.44
C GLU A 176 20.05 -3.34 -1.01
N ALA A 177 19.30 -2.32 -0.55
CA ALA A 177 18.74 -2.27 0.80
C ALA A 177 17.51 -3.18 0.98
N ILE A 178 16.80 -3.50 -0.09
CA ILE A 178 15.60 -4.40 -0.10
C ILE A 178 16.08 -5.83 -0.51
#